data_bb8bd70e533151171813780376cf349f
#
_entry.id   bb8bd70e533151171813780376cf349f
#
_cell.length_a   1.000
_cell.length_b   1.000
_cell.length_c   1.000
_cell.angle_alpha   90.00
_cell.angle_beta   90.00
_cell.angle_gamma   90.00
#
_symmetry.space_group_name_H-M   'P 1'
#
loop_
_entity.id
_entity.type
_entity.pdbx_description
1 polymer ?
#
loop_
_entity_poly.entity_id
_entity_poly.type
_entity_poly.pdbx_seq_one_letter_code
_entity_poly.pdbx_strand_id
1 'polypeptide(L)'
;MIDVSVTISGIIMCCDESMCGLNFGRGYTVEKCNLDALFFKGKITNGQGNLNTDYFGSRIIENENVSFICLKKDAVIQIEGPSFSETKRVITDKDCMCEDELQEYMDKEMEYLNERINLLRIFKSGNIGFRDVFFHYSFTVMGCIKSTVDHCSHNQTRNTIESMKFTLSDDEINSCNSWLNEYCNEPYALLKDGIDEFSWGLEQVDIPTGFEQYTTALEMTLLPQNQPGKKQMLANRISAMLGGTDTQVRQLHQKVLDFYRFRSESLREGDGSNITGSELHELENITREVLKRCLARCKTEFSSNPSITWSEIKNMIMNDLIVQVTSLKNRGVL
;
A
#
# COMPACT_ATOMS: atom_id res chain seq x y z
N MET A 1 16.77 30.28 -5.46
CA MET A 1 16.04 29.13 -6.01
C MET A 1 16.91 28.49 -7.08
N ILE A 2 17.06 27.19 -7.02
CA ILE A 2 17.80 26.38 -8.00
C ILE A 2 16.81 25.37 -8.59
N ASP A 3 16.82 25.24 -9.92
CA ASP A 3 16.03 24.22 -10.60
C ASP A 3 16.78 22.88 -10.50
N VAL A 4 16.10 21.88 -9.96
CA VAL A 4 16.61 20.51 -9.84
C VAL A 4 15.76 19.61 -10.73
N SER A 5 16.39 18.99 -11.71
CA SER A 5 15.74 17.91 -12.48
C SER A 5 15.75 16.64 -11.65
N VAL A 6 14.59 16.01 -11.53
CA VAL A 6 14.41 14.78 -10.76
C VAL A 6 13.85 13.70 -11.67
N THR A 7 14.54 12.57 -11.76
CA THR A 7 14.00 11.35 -12.37
C THR A 7 13.74 10.34 -11.26
N ILE A 8 12.48 9.91 -11.13
CA ILE A 8 12.05 8.89 -10.17
C ILE A 8 11.80 7.60 -10.92
N SER A 9 12.32 6.49 -10.42
CA SER A 9 12.03 5.18 -11.01
C SER A 9 12.09 4.06 -9.97
N GLY A 10 11.18 3.08 -10.11
CA GLY A 10 11.13 1.88 -9.28
C GLY A 10 10.61 0.69 -10.06
N ILE A 11 11.02 -0.51 -9.64
CA ILE A 11 10.51 -1.76 -10.22
C ILE A 11 9.26 -2.16 -9.44
N ILE A 12 8.14 -2.33 -10.15
CA ILE A 12 6.92 -2.90 -9.57
C ILE A 12 7.07 -4.41 -9.55
N MET A 13 7.01 -4.97 -8.36
CA MET A 13 7.21 -6.39 -8.09
C MET A 13 5.91 -7.18 -8.19
N CYS A 14 6.03 -8.47 -8.53
CA CYS A 14 4.93 -9.44 -8.52
C CYS A 14 3.72 -9.08 -9.40
N CYS A 15 3.96 -8.42 -10.53
CA CYS A 15 2.93 -8.07 -11.52
C CYS A 15 3.34 -8.49 -12.92
N ASP A 16 2.49 -8.20 -13.90
CA ASP A 16 2.76 -8.42 -15.32
C ASP A 16 2.52 -7.15 -16.17
N GLU A 17 2.56 -7.30 -17.49
CA GLU A 17 2.44 -6.20 -18.45
C GLU A 17 1.08 -5.47 -18.39
N SER A 18 0.06 -6.04 -17.77
CA SER A 18 -1.23 -5.38 -17.59
C SER A 18 -1.12 -4.08 -16.79
N MET A 19 -0.08 -3.96 -15.96
CA MET A 19 0.20 -2.75 -15.21
C MET A 19 0.55 -1.53 -16.10
N CYS A 20 1.05 -1.75 -17.31
CA CYS A 20 1.38 -0.66 -18.24
C CYS A 20 0.15 0.16 -18.68
N GLY A 21 -1.06 -0.36 -18.48
CA GLY A 21 -2.32 0.36 -18.72
C GLY A 21 -2.77 1.26 -17.57
N LEU A 22 -2.07 1.23 -16.42
CA LEU A 22 -2.47 1.99 -15.24
C LEU A 22 -1.94 3.42 -15.25
N ASN A 23 -2.80 4.33 -14.84
CA ASN A 23 -2.48 5.74 -14.62
C ASN A 23 -2.29 6.02 -13.12
N PHE A 24 -1.04 6.10 -12.70
CA PHE A 24 -0.70 6.45 -11.33
C PHE A 24 -0.92 7.94 -11.00
N GLY A 25 -1.14 8.80 -11.99
CA GLY A 25 -1.30 10.25 -11.79
C GLY A 25 0.02 10.98 -11.54
N ARG A 26 -0.03 12.27 -11.31
CA ARG A 26 1.12 13.17 -11.03
C ARG A 26 2.30 13.01 -12.01
N GLY A 27 2.05 12.62 -13.26
CA GLY A 27 3.08 12.43 -14.28
C GLY A 27 3.83 11.10 -14.21
N TYR A 28 3.42 10.19 -13.36
CA TYR A 28 3.96 8.83 -13.35
C TYR A 28 3.46 8.02 -14.54
N THR A 29 4.38 7.30 -15.18
CA THR A 29 4.11 6.31 -16.23
C THR A 29 4.54 4.93 -15.75
N VAL A 30 3.83 3.90 -16.20
CA VAL A 30 4.20 2.50 -15.97
C VAL A 30 4.55 1.88 -17.32
N GLU A 31 5.74 1.37 -17.45
CA GLU A 31 6.25 0.83 -18.70
C GLU A 31 7.10 -0.42 -18.51
N LYS A 32 7.22 -1.20 -19.58
CA LYS A 32 8.14 -2.33 -19.63
C LYS A 32 9.54 -1.84 -19.97
N CYS A 33 10.50 -2.12 -19.11
CA CYS A 33 11.90 -1.70 -19.25
C CYS A 33 12.86 -2.87 -19.28
N ASN A 34 13.93 -2.73 -20.03
CA ASN A 34 15.08 -3.61 -19.94
C ASN A 34 16.04 -3.11 -18.85
N LEU A 35 16.87 -4.00 -18.32
CA LEU A 35 17.86 -3.67 -17.29
C LEU A 35 18.74 -2.47 -17.68
N ASP A 36 19.17 -2.40 -18.96
CA ASP A 36 20.04 -1.34 -19.47
C ASP A 36 19.38 0.05 -19.50
N ALA A 37 18.05 0.09 -19.50
CA ALA A 37 17.30 1.35 -19.45
C ALA A 37 17.16 1.93 -18.03
N LEU A 38 17.61 1.19 -17.01
CA LEU A 38 17.47 1.60 -15.61
C LEU A 38 18.70 2.39 -15.16
N PHE A 39 18.56 3.67 -14.85
CA PHE A 39 19.67 4.50 -14.34
C PHE A 39 20.26 3.97 -13.04
N PHE A 40 19.51 3.22 -12.25
CA PHE A 40 19.93 2.57 -11.01
C PHE A 40 20.45 1.14 -11.19
N LYS A 41 20.72 0.68 -12.42
CA LYS A 41 21.23 -0.66 -12.74
C LYS A 41 22.34 -1.10 -11.79
N GLY A 42 23.33 -0.25 -11.54
CA GLY A 42 24.44 -0.54 -10.64
C GLY A 42 24.07 -0.79 -9.17
N LYS A 43 22.86 -0.39 -8.74
CA LYS A 43 22.37 -0.65 -7.39
C LYS A 43 21.72 -2.04 -7.25
N ILE A 44 21.20 -2.57 -8.34
CA ILE A 44 20.48 -3.85 -8.36
C ILE A 44 21.29 -4.99 -9.02
N THR A 45 22.50 -4.70 -9.48
CA THR A 45 23.43 -5.70 -10.04
C THR A 45 24.65 -5.87 -9.13
N ASN A 46 25.24 -7.08 -9.15
CA ASN A 46 26.52 -7.32 -8.51
C ASN A 46 27.68 -6.77 -9.37
N GLY A 47 28.90 -6.80 -8.85
CA GLY A 47 30.11 -6.33 -9.55
C GLY A 47 30.42 -7.02 -10.88
N GLN A 48 29.74 -8.12 -11.20
CA GLN A 48 29.83 -8.85 -12.46
C GLN A 48 28.72 -8.49 -13.45
N GLY A 49 27.81 -7.57 -13.08
CA GLY A 49 26.67 -7.16 -13.89
C GLY A 49 25.45 -8.09 -13.83
N ASN A 50 25.51 -9.15 -13.02
CA ASN A 50 24.37 -10.04 -12.80
C ASN A 50 23.41 -9.41 -11.77
N LEU A 51 22.09 -9.67 -11.92
CA LEU A 51 21.11 -9.23 -10.97
C LEU A 51 21.42 -9.73 -9.57
N ASN A 52 21.33 -8.83 -8.59
CA ASN A 52 21.57 -9.16 -7.20
C ASN A 52 20.43 -10.06 -6.68
N THR A 53 20.76 -11.30 -6.30
CA THR A 53 19.80 -12.27 -5.75
C THR A 53 19.15 -11.75 -4.45
N ASP A 54 19.86 -10.95 -3.67
CA ASP A 54 19.33 -10.35 -2.45
C ASP A 54 18.25 -9.29 -2.75
N TYR A 55 18.28 -8.69 -3.95
CA TYR A 55 17.27 -7.72 -4.37
C TYR A 55 15.98 -8.37 -4.86
N PHE A 56 16.08 -9.48 -5.61
CA PHE A 56 14.93 -10.15 -6.25
C PHE A 56 14.46 -11.42 -5.49
N GLY A 57 15.06 -11.72 -4.33
CA GLY A 57 14.89 -13.01 -3.65
C GLY A 57 15.76 -14.09 -4.26
N SER A 58 15.63 -15.32 -3.78
CA SER A 58 16.51 -16.46 -4.14
C SER A 58 16.38 -16.95 -5.60
N ARG A 59 15.73 -16.22 -6.48
CA ARG A 59 15.64 -16.53 -7.91
C ARG A 59 16.77 -15.86 -8.67
N ILE A 60 17.70 -16.66 -9.14
CA ILE A 60 18.69 -16.27 -10.13
C ILE A 60 17.95 -16.02 -11.43
N ILE A 61 17.82 -14.75 -11.80
CA ILE A 61 17.37 -14.39 -13.13
C ILE A 61 18.62 -14.40 -14.02
N GLU A 62 18.96 -15.58 -14.53
CA GLU A 62 20.07 -15.79 -15.45
C GLU A 62 19.67 -15.39 -16.88
N ASN A 63 19.36 -14.14 -17.17
CA ASN A 63 19.16 -13.78 -18.57
C ASN A 63 19.34 -12.28 -18.84
N GLU A 64 20.17 -11.98 -19.82
CA GLU A 64 20.37 -10.63 -20.37
C GLU A 64 19.10 -9.99 -20.96
N ASN A 65 18.01 -10.74 -21.11
CA ASN A 65 16.74 -10.30 -21.70
C ASN A 65 15.59 -10.14 -20.70
N VAL A 66 15.90 -9.98 -19.42
CA VAL A 66 14.84 -9.76 -18.41
C VAL A 66 14.24 -8.38 -18.59
N SER A 67 12.93 -8.34 -18.74
CA SER A 67 12.16 -7.09 -18.72
C SER A 67 11.44 -6.93 -17.39
N PHE A 68 11.38 -5.70 -16.91
CA PHE A 68 10.74 -5.29 -15.68
C PHE A 68 9.57 -4.37 -15.98
N ILE A 69 8.59 -4.38 -15.10
CA ILE A 69 7.55 -3.35 -15.08
C ILE A 69 8.06 -2.23 -14.18
N CYS A 70 8.27 -1.07 -14.77
CA CYS A 70 8.89 0.07 -14.11
C CYS A 70 7.91 1.23 -14.02
N LEU A 71 7.88 1.83 -12.83
CA LEU A 71 7.29 3.13 -12.62
C LEU A 71 8.35 4.19 -12.92
N LYS A 72 7.97 5.26 -13.63
CA LYS A 72 8.86 6.39 -13.94
C LYS A 72 8.13 7.72 -13.86
N LYS A 73 8.90 8.76 -13.46
CA LYS A 73 8.46 10.16 -13.51
C LYS A 73 9.67 11.05 -13.69
N ASP A 74 9.57 12.03 -14.58
CA ASP A 74 10.49 13.15 -14.68
C ASP A 74 9.81 14.42 -14.17
N ALA A 75 10.53 15.21 -13.38
CA ALA A 75 10.04 16.46 -12.81
C ALA A 75 11.16 17.49 -12.72
N VAL A 76 10.78 18.75 -12.62
CA VAL A 76 11.68 19.83 -12.23
C VAL A 76 11.10 20.46 -10.97
N ILE A 77 11.90 20.51 -9.92
CA ILE A 77 11.51 21.15 -8.66
C ILE A 77 12.40 22.38 -8.40
N GLN A 78 11.91 23.32 -7.63
CA GLN A 78 12.66 24.48 -7.20
C GLN A 78 12.98 24.35 -5.72
N ILE A 79 14.26 24.42 -5.39
CA ILE A 79 14.74 24.41 -4.00
C ILE A 79 15.43 25.74 -3.67
N GLU A 80 15.49 26.08 -2.41
CA GLU A 80 16.30 27.21 -1.97
C GLU A 80 17.78 26.90 -2.24
N GLY A 81 18.45 27.80 -2.93
CA GLY A 81 19.90 27.70 -3.13
C GLY A 81 20.64 27.91 -1.82
N PRO A 82 21.85 27.35 -1.68
CA PRO A 82 22.66 27.57 -0.50
C PRO A 82 22.86 29.06 -0.29
N SER A 83 22.65 29.53 0.93
CA SER A 83 23.04 30.88 1.34
C SER A 83 24.57 30.91 1.47
N PHE A 84 25.25 31.39 0.43
CA PHE A 84 26.68 31.55 0.48
C PHE A 84 27.05 32.67 1.47
N SER A 85 27.64 32.32 2.61
CA SER A 85 28.41 33.28 3.36
C SER A 85 29.73 33.54 2.62
N GLU A 86 30.05 34.77 2.33
CA GLU A 86 31.25 35.21 1.58
C GLU A 86 32.59 34.66 2.10
N THR A 87 32.59 33.90 3.18
CA THR A 87 33.78 33.40 3.89
C THR A 87 34.17 31.94 3.60
N LYS A 88 33.33 31.14 2.94
CA LYS A 88 33.70 29.76 2.60
C LYS A 88 34.47 29.69 1.28
N ARG A 89 35.76 29.34 1.33
CA ARG A 89 36.63 29.14 0.15
C ARG A 89 36.48 27.77 -0.52
N VAL A 90 35.84 26.83 0.10
CA VAL A 90 35.62 25.47 -0.45
C VAL A 90 34.16 25.12 -0.21
N ILE A 91 33.44 24.95 -1.30
CA ILE A 91 32.03 24.50 -1.29
C ILE A 91 32.09 22.99 -1.43
N THR A 92 31.61 22.24 -0.43
CA THR A 92 31.44 20.80 -0.49
C THR A 92 30.12 20.47 -1.21
N ASP A 93 29.98 19.26 -1.73
CA ASP A 93 28.73 18.83 -2.37
C ASP A 93 27.53 18.91 -1.41
N LYS A 94 27.76 18.72 -0.10
CA LYS A 94 26.77 18.93 0.98
C LYS A 94 26.34 20.39 1.15
N ASP A 95 27.26 21.34 0.96
CA ASP A 95 26.94 22.77 1.06
C ASP A 95 26.09 23.29 -0.11
N CYS A 96 25.96 22.48 -1.19
CA CYS A 96 25.24 22.85 -2.42
C CYS A 96 23.79 22.35 -2.47
N MET A 97 23.40 21.46 -1.55
CA MET A 97 22.06 20.87 -1.53
C MET A 97 21.34 21.22 -0.23
N CYS A 98 20.10 21.62 -0.35
CA CYS A 98 19.17 21.63 0.78
C CYS A 98 18.67 20.19 0.95
N GLU A 99 19.44 19.36 1.69
CA GLU A 99 19.12 17.94 1.91
C GLU A 99 17.71 17.78 2.49
N ASP A 100 17.29 18.70 3.35
CA ASP A 100 15.97 18.67 3.99
C ASP A 100 14.82 18.83 2.97
N GLU A 101 14.94 19.76 2.00
CA GLU A 101 13.90 19.97 0.98
C GLU A 101 13.82 18.81 0.00
N LEU A 102 14.96 18.21 -0.35
CA LEU A 102 14.98 17.01 -1.19
C LEU A 102 14.38 15.80 -0.47
N GLN A 103 14.69 15.64 0.82
CA GLN A 103 14.11 14.60 1.65
C GLN A 103 12.58 14.78 1.77
N GLU A 104 12.13 16.00 2.04
CA GLU A 104 10.70 16.31 2.09
C GLU A 104 9.98 16.00 0.76
N TYR A 105 10.64 16.29 -0.37
CA TYR A 105 10.12 15.93 -1.68
C TYR A 105 10.04 14.41 -1.87
N MET A 106 11.11 13.68 -1.51
CA MET A 106 11.12 12.22 -1.56
C MET A 106 10.00 11.62 -0.70
N ASP A 107 9.85 12.09 0.53
CA ASP A 107 8.84 11.58 1.46
C ASP A 107 7.42 11.78 0.91
N LYS A 108 7.13 12.95 0.32
CA LYS A 108 5.84 13.24 -0.33
C LYS A 108 5.56 12.35 -1.54
N GLU A 109 6.57 12.10 -2.36
CA GLU A 109 6.42 11.20 -3.52
C GLU A 109 6.27 9.75 -3.08
N MET A 110 6.99 9.31 -2.04
CA MET A 110 6.85 7.98 -1.47
C MET A 110 5.48 7.78 -0.82
N GLU A 111 4.99 8.75 -0.06
CA GLU A 111 3.64 8.69 0.51
C GLU A 111 2.58 8.55 -0.59
N TYR A 112 2.72 9.33 -1.66
CA TYR A 112 1.82 9.25 -2.81
C TYR A 112 1.86 7.87 -3.50
N LEU A 113 3.05 7.31 -3.72
CA LEU A 113 3.20 5.99 -4.35
C LEU A 113 2.67 4.87 -3.45
N ASN A 114 2.88 4.97 -2.14
CA ASN A 114 2.35 4.03 -1.16
C ASN A 114 0.82 4.03 -1.16
N GLU A 115 0.20 5.19 -1.20
CA GLU A 115 -1.25 5.33 -1.35
C GLU A 115 -1.75 4.57 -2.60
N ARG A 116 -1.10 4.73 -3.75
CA ARG A 116 -1.48 4.05 -5.00
C ARG A 116 -1.36 2.54 -4.90
N ILE A 117 -0.24 2.04 -4.38
CA ILE A 117 -0.06 0.59 -4.16
C ILE A 117 -1.08 0.04 -3.17
N ASN A 118 -1.35 0.74 -2.09
CA ASN A 118 -2.34 0.31 -1.11
C ASN A 118 -3.76 0.28 -1.68
N LEU A 119 -4.12 1.24 -2.52
CA LEU A 119 -5.39 1.23 -3.25
C LEU A 119 -5.49 0.06 -4.23
N LEU A 120 -4.39 -0.31 -4.92
CA LEU A 120 -4.35 -1.50 -5.77
C LEU A 120 -4.55 -2.78 -4.96
N ARG A 121 -3.92 -2.88 -3.79
CA ARG A 121 -4.06 -4.00 -2.85
C ARG A 121 -5.49 -4.17 -2.33
N ILE A 122 -6.21 -3.06 -2.17
CA ILE A 122 -7.63 -3.08 -1.82
C ILE A 122 -8.49 -3.41 -3.05
N PHE A 123 -8.16 -2.88 -4.22
CA PHE A 123 -8.94 -3.11 -5.44
C PHE A 123 -9.09 -4.60 -5.77
N LYS A 124 -7.97 -5.35 -5.73
CA LYS A 124 -7.94 -6.76 -6.10
C LYS A 124 -6.93 -7.53 -5.26
N SER A 125 -7.24 -8.81 -5.03
CA SER A 125 -6.28 -9.75 -4.46
C SER A 125 -5.10 -9.94 -5.40
N GLY A 126 -3.91 -10.02 -4.84
CA GLY A 126 -2.66 -10.23 -5.56
C GLY A 126 -1.50 -9.58 -4.82
N ASN A 127 -0.33 -10.13 -5.05
CA ASN A 127 0.89 -9.62 -4.45
C ASN A 127 1.45 -8.50 -5.33
N ILE A 128 1.48 -7.27 -4.85
CA ILE A 128 1.99 -6.09 -5.56
C ILE A 128 2.70 -5.14 -4.60
N GLY A 129 3.77 -4.54 -5.06
CA GLY A 129 4.53 -3.51 -4.34
C GLY A 129 5.80 -3.15 -5.08
N PHE A 130 6.63 -2.34 -4.46
CA PHE A 130 8.01 -2.12 -4.89
C PHE A 130 8.91 -2.25 -3.68
N ARG A 131 10.15 -2.67 -3.92
CA ARG A 131 11.15 -2.78 -2.86
C ARG A 131 11.84 -1.44 -2.64
N ASP A 132 12.32 -0.85 -3.73
CA ASP A 132 13.01 0.42 -3.71
C ASP A 132 12.48 1.33 -4.81
N VAL A 133 12.40 2.61 -4.50
CA VAL A 133 12.21 3.69 -5.46
C VAL A 133 13.45 4.55 -5.45
N PHE A 134 14.02 4.79 -6.62
CA PHE A 134 15.25 5.52 -6.83
C PHE A 134 14.94 6.92 -7.33
N PHE A 135 15.64 7.89 -6.78
CA PHE A 135 15.56 9.31 -7.12
C PHE A 135 16.90 9.75 -7.67
N HIS A 136 16.94 10.17 -8.91
CA HIS A 136 18.12 10.76 -9.53
C HIS A 136 17.92 12.26 -9.65
N TYR A 137 18.72 13.00 -8.90
CA TYR A 137 18.74 14.46 -8.91
C TYR A 137 19.85 14.97 -9.79
N SER A 138 19.56 15.98 -10.63
CA SER A 138 20.54 16.68 -11.45
C SER A 138 20.27 18.18 -11.40
N PHE A 139 21.28 18.94 -11.08
CA PHE A 139 21.20 20.40 -10.96
C PHE A 139 22.52 21.06 -11.39
N THR A 140 22.46 22.34 -11.70
CA THR A 140 23.63 23.13 -12.11
C THR A 140 23.92 24.18 -11.07
N VAL A 141 25.15 24.15 -10.53
CA VAL A 141 25.67 25.17 -9.62
C VAL A 141 26.97 25.72 -10.16
N MET A 142 27.05 27.04 -10.31
CA MET A 142 28.23 27.73 -10.85
C MET A 142 28.73 27.16 -12.20
N GLY A 143 27.83 26.73 -13.07
CA GLY A 143 28.18 26.15 -14.36
C GLY A 143 28.63 24.69 -14.33
N CYS A 144 28.66 24.05 -13.15
CA CYS A 144 28.96 22.62 -13.04
C CYS A 144 27.68 21.82 -12.83
N ILE A 145 27.51 20.74 -13.59
CA ILE A 145 26.41 19.79 -13.41
C ILE A 145 26.79 18.85 -12.26
N LYS A 146 25.92 18.73 -11.30
CA LYS A 146 26.01 17.79 -10.18
C LYS A 146 24.86 16.79 -10.30
N SER A 147 25.11 15.55 -9.93
CA SER A 147 24.06 14.53 -9.88
C SER A 147 24.28 13.58 -8.70
N THR A 148 23.17 13.13 -8.10
CA THR A 148 23.17 12.11 -7.04
C THR A 148 22.00 11.18 -7.24
N VAL A 149 22.12 9.98 -6.68
CA VAL A 149 21.06 8.96 -6.69
C VAL A 149 20.81 8.52 -5.26
N ASP A 150 19.63 8.83 -4.77
CA ASP A 150 19.12 8.36 -3.48
C ASP A 150 18.04 7.30 -3.69
N HIS A 151 17.70 6.55 -2.66
CA HIS A 151 16.63 5.57 -2.71
C HIS A 151 15.87 5.48 -1.40
N CYS A 152 14.59 5.17 -1.50
CA CYS A 152 13.75 4.80 -0.38
C CYS A 152 13.34 3.35 -0.52
N SER A 153 13.61 2.54 0.51
CA SER A 153 13.13 1.15 0.59
C SER A 153 11.75 1.14 1.23
N HIS A 154 10.77 0.58 0.55
CA HIS A 154 9.40 0.53 1.08
C HIS A 154 8.56 -0.54 0.36
N ASN A 155 7.45 -0.94 0.96
CA ASN A 155 6.46 -1.81 0.34
C ASN A 155 7.01 -3.16 -0.17
N GLN A 156 7.65 -3.91 0.72
CA GLN A 156 8.08 -5.27 0.38
C GLN A 156 6.86 -6.14 0.05
N THR A 157 7.01 -6.93 -1.00
CA THR A 157 6.04 -7.97 -1.34
C THR A 157 6.32 -9.24 -0.53
N ARG A 158 5.29 -10.04 -0.25
CA ARG A 158 5.50 -11.37 0.32
C ARG A 158 6.32 -12.23 -0.64
N ASN A 159 7.50 -12.65 -0.21
CA ASN A 159 8.33 -13.58 -0.97
C ASN A 159 7.74 -15.01 -1.05
N THR A 160 6.72 -15.32 -0.25
CA THR A 160 6.27 -16.69 -0.03
C THR A 160 5.12 -17.16 -0.91
N ILE A 161 4.38 -16.28 -1.57
CA ILE A 161 3.24 -16.68 -2.43
C ILE A 161 3.49 -16.26 -3.87
N GLU A 162 4.38 -17.01 -4.55
CA GLU A 162 4.70 -16.81 -5.97
C GLU A 162 3.49 -16.97 -6.91
N SER A 163 2.44 -17.64 -6.46
CA SER A 163 1.27 -17.99 -7.27
C SER A 163 0.26 -16.87 -7.45
N MET A 164 0.38 -15.77 -6.72
CA MET A 164 -0.62 -14.70 -6.71
C MET A 164 -0.06 -13.38 -7.27
N LYS A 165 0.40 -13.40 -8.51
CA LYS A 165 0.74 -12.15 -9.20
C LYS A 165 -0.49 -11.26 -9.30
N PHE A 166 -0.28 -9.97 -9.13
CA PHE A 166 -1.29 -8.96 -9.44
C PHE A 166 -1.38 -8.80 -10.96
N THR A 167 -2.50 -9.16 -11.52
CA THR A 167 -2.75 -9.10 -12.97
C THR A 167 -4.12 -8.49 -13.21
N LEU A 168 -4.28 -7.73 -14.29
CA LEU A 168 -5.54 -7.07 -14.65
C LEU A 168 -5.96 -7.50 -16.05
N SER A 169 -7.26 -7.77 -16.25
CA SER A 169 -7.83 -7.83 -17.59
C SER A 169 -8.02 -6.42 -18.16
N ASP A 170 -8.25 -6.31 -19.45
CA ASP A 170 -8.50 -5.03 -20.12
C ASP A 170 -9.68 -4.26 -19.51
N ASP A 171 -10.74 -4.95 -19.12
CA ASP A 171 -11.90 -4.37 -18.46
C ASP A 171 -11.56 -3.89 -17.03
N GLU A 172 -10.72 -4.65 -16.33
CA GLU A 172 -10.27 -4.30 -14.98
C GLU A 172 -9.32 -3.09 -14.98
N ILE A 173 -8.52 -2.88 -16.03
CA ILE A 173 -7.63 -1.71 -16.14
C ILE A 173 -8.44 -0.41 -16.07
N ASN A 174 -9.51 -0.29 -16.83
CA ASN A 174 -10.37 0.90 -16.81
C ASN A 174 -11.04 1.10 -15.44
N SER A 175 -11.55 0.01 -14.86
CA SER A 175 -12.17 0.05 -13.53
C SER A 175 -11.15 0.41 -12.45
N CYS A 176 -9.92 -0.09 -12.55
CA CYS A 176 -8.83 0.20 -11.64
C CYS A 176 -8.36 1.66 -11.74
N ASN A 177 -8.25 2.20 -12.96
CA ASN A 177 -7.94 3.61 -13.18
C ASN A 177 -9.00 4.54 -12.56
N SER A 178 -10.27 4.20 -12.72
CA SER A 178 -11.37 4.92 -12.08
C SER A 178 -11.27 4.82 -10.56
N TRP A 179 -11.03 3.63 -10.02
CA TRP A 179 -10.81 3.38 -8.61
C TRP A 179 -9.67 4.23 -8.03
N LEU A 180 -8.50 4.21 -8.66
CA LEU A 180 -7.35 5.01 -8.24
C LEU A 180 -7.66 6.51 -8.20
N ASN A 181 -8.39 7.02 -9.19
CA ASN A 181 -8.77 8.43 -9.25
C ASN A 181 -9.85 8.81 -8.23
N GLU A 182 -10.76 7.90 -7.94
CA GLU A 182 -11.91 8.15 -7.07
C GLU A 182 -11.56 8.11 -5.58
N TYR A 183 -10.62 7.27 -5.19
CA TYR A 183 -10.34 6.96 -3.78
C TYR A 183 -9.00 7.50 -3.29
N CYS A 184 -8.20 8.11 -4.15
CA CYS A 184 -6.96 8.77 -3.74
C CYS A 184 -7.22 10.08 -2.95
N ASN A 185 -6.17 10.53 -2.27
CA ASN A 185 -6.15 11.71 -1.43
C ASN A 185 -7.13 11.59 -0.23
N GLU A 186 -8.15 12.46 -0.16
CA GLU A 186 -9.00 12.59 1.01
C GLU A 186 -9.75 11.31 1.43
N PRO A 187 -10.41 10.54 0.55
CA PRO A 187 -11.06 9.29 0.95
C PRO A 187 -10.07 8.27 1.52
N TYR A 188 -8.88 8.18 0.93
CA TYR A 188 -7.80 7.33 1.44
C TYR A 188 -7.29 7.85 2.79
N ALA A 189 -6.99 9.14 2.90
CA ALA A 189 -6.44 9.74 4.11
C ALA A 189 -7.37 9.55 5.34
N LEU A 190 -8.69 9.59 5.14
CA LEU A 190 -9.67 9.34 6.19
C LEU A 190 -9.58 7.91 6.75
N LEU A 191 -9.23 6.91 5.95
CA LEU A 191 -9.17 5.50 6.34
C LEU A 191 -7.72 4.96 6.43
N LYS A 192 -6.73 5.83 6.32
CA LYS A 192 -5.30 5.50 6.17
C LYS A 192 -4.82 4.46 7.18
N ASP A 193 -5.09 4.65 8.46
CA ASP A 193 -4.59 3.76 9.51
C ASP A 193 -5.04 2.30 9.31
N GLY A 194 -6.31 2.09 8.97
CA GLY A 194 -6.85 0.75 8.70
C GLY A 194 -6.28 0.13 7.42
N ILE A 195 -6.01 0.96 6.41
CA ILE A 195 -5.42 0.53 5.14
C ILE A 195 -3.94 0.19 5.31
N ASP A 196 -3.20 1.00 6.05
CA ASP A 196 -1.78 0.78 6.31
C ASP A 196 -1.58 -0.52 7.10
N GLU A 197 -2.42 -0.78 8.10
CA GLU A 197 -2.40 -2.03 8.87
C GLU A 197 -2.71 -3.25 7.99
N PHE A 198 -3.70 -3.15 7.11
CA PHE A 198 -4.00 -4.18 6.12
C PHE A 198 -2.81 -4.43 5.19
N SER A 199 -2.21 -3.37 4.67
CA SER A 199 -1.05 -3.45 3.78
C SER A 199 0.17 -4.05 4.49
N TRP A 200 0.39 -3.69 5.74
CA TRP A 200 1.44 -4.30 6.56
C TRP A 200 1.20 -5.81 6.74
N GLY A 201 -0.04 -6.23 6.93
CA GLY A 201 -0.40 -7.65 6.94
C GLY A 201 -0.04 -8.39 5.64
N LEU A 202 -0.21 -7.73 4.49
CA LEU A 202 0.18 -8.27 3.18
C LEU A 202 1.71 -8.42 3.03
N GLU A 203 2.49 -7.65 3.74
CA GLU A 203 3.95 -7.66 3.67
C GLU A 203 4.60 -8.68 4.63
N GLN A 204 3.81 -9.27 5.55
CA GLN A 204 4.32 -10.25 6.49
C GLN A 204 4.64 -11.59 5.80
N VAL A 205 5.80 -12.14 6.13
CA VAL A 205 6.20 -13.50 5.70
C VAL A 205 5.54 -14.55 6.59
N ASP A 206 5.39 -14.24 7.87
CA ASP A 206 4.82 -15.12 8.87
C ASP A 206 3.30 -15.06 8.86
N ILE A 207 2.67 -16.23 8.70
CA ILE A 207 1.21 -16.37 8.62
C ILE A 207 0.49 -15.83 9.86
N PRO A 208 0.87 -16.19 11.09
CA PRO A 208 0.24 -15.67 12.30
C PRO A 208 0.32 -14.15 12.41
N THR A 209 1.47 -13.56 12.11
CA THR A 209 1.65 -12.11 12.13
C THR A 209 0.77 -11.40 11.10
N GLY A 210 0.73 -11.89 9.85
CA GLY A 210 -0.17 -11.35 8.83
C GLY A 210 -1.65 -11.43 9.23
N PHE A 211 -2.03 -12.54 9.87
CA PHE A 211 -3.38 -12.75 10.37
C PHE A 211 -3.74 -11.77 11.50
N GLU A 212 -2.80 -11.49 12.39
CA GLU A 212 -2.97 -10.50 13.45
C GLU A 212 -3.20 -9.09 12.88
N GLN A 213 -2.40 -8.69 11.87
CA GLN A 213 -2.52 -7.38 11.25
C GLN A 213 -3.87 -7.20 10.55
N TYR A 214 -4.38 -8.20 9.83
CA TYR A 214 -5.72 -8.11 9.23
C TYR A 214 -6.81 -7.99 10.29
N THR A 215 -6.68 -8.71 11.40
CA THR A 215 -7.64 -8.59 12.52
C THR A 215 -7.58 -7.20 13.13
N THR A 216 -6.37 -6.65 13.30
CA THR A 216 -6.16 -5.29 13.82
C THR A 216 -6.76 -4.24 12.88
N ALA A 217 -6.54 -4.35 11.56
CA ALA A 217 -7.15 -3.48 10.57
C ALA A 217 -8.70 -3.46 10.67
N LEU A 218 -9.32 -4.63 10.86
CA LEU A 218 -10.77 -4.74 11.07
C LEU A 218 -11.20 -4.12 12.39
N GLU A 219 -10.45 -4.31 13.48
CA GLU A 219 -10.74 -3.68 14.78
C GLU A 219 -10.65 -2.16 14.68
N MET A 220 -9.59 -1.63 14.10
CA MET A 220 -9.39 -0.18 13.91
C MET A 220 -10.52 0.44 13.08
N THR A 221 -10.98 -0.28 12.06
CA THR A 221 -12.02 0.19 11.15
C THR A 221 -13.42 0.11 11.76
N LEU A 222 -13.77 -1.00 12.42
CA LEU A 222 -15.15 -1.31 12.80
C LEU A 222 -15.44 -1.26 14.31
N LEU A 223 -14.43 -1.14 15.16
CA LEU A 223 -14.67 -1.13 16.61
C LEU A 223 -14.35 0.23 17.24
N PRO A 224 -15.08 0.64 18.26
CA PRO A 224 -14.68 1.75 19.12
C PRO A 224 -13.46 1.33 19.95
N GLN A 225 -12.68 2.31 20.37
CA GLN A 225 -11.53 2.06 21.24
C GLN A 225 -11.99 1.56 22.63
N ASN A 226 -11.23 0.62 23.20
CA ASN A 226 -11.33 0.20 24.60
C ASN A 226 -12.69 -0.39 25.06
N GLN A 227 -13.43 -1.06 24.18
CA GLN A 227 -14.67 -1.73 24.59
C GLN A 227 -14.47 -3.24 24.82
N PRO A 228 -15.14 -3.81 25.86
CA PRO A 228 -15.18 -5.27 26.05
C PRO A 228 -16.06 -5.94 24.99
N GLY A 229 -15.85 -7.25 24.78
CA GLY A 229 -16.69 -8.03 23.85
C GLY A 229 -16.37 -7.83 22.37
N LYS A 230 -15.15 -7.39 22.05
CA LYS A 230 -14.68 -7.12 20.67
C LYS A 230 -15.00 -8.26 19.70
N LYS A 231 -14.77 -9.51 20.10
CA LYS A 231 -15.00 -10.72 19.29
C LYS A 231 -16.42 -10.76 18.71
N GLN A 232 -17.43 -10.72 19.59
CA GLN A 232 -18.82 -10.80 19.19
C GLN A 232 -19.28 -9.56 18.41
N MET A 233 -18.78 -8.40 18.80
CA MET A 233 -19.11 -7.14 18.16
C MET A 233 -18.57 -7.09 16.73
N LEU A 234 -17.33 -7.53 16.50
CA LEU A 234 -16.73 -7.57 15.17
C LEU A 234 -17.45 -8.59 14.29
N ALA A 235 -17.71 -9.80 14.81
CA ALA A 235 -18.45 -10.82 14.07
C ALA A 235 -19.83 -10.32 13.63
N ASN A 236 -20.58 -9.69 14.51
CA ASN A 236 -21.89 -9.10 14.20
C ASN A 236 -21.78 -8.03 13.10
N ARG A 237 -20.81 -7.13 13.21
CA ARG A 237 -20.66 -6.00 12.27
C ARG A 237 -20.21 -6.43 10.89
N ILE A 238 -19.21 -7.32 10.82
CA ILE A 238 -18.72 -7.84 9.53
C ILE A 238 -19.83 -8.62 8.83
N SER A 239 -20.53 -9.50 9.54
CA SER A 239 -21.60 -10.28 8.95
C SER A 239 -22.81 -9.45 8.54
N ALA A 240 -23.14 -8.39 9.27
CA ALA A 240 -24.17 -7.43 8.87
C ALA A 240 -23.73 -6.61 7.64
N MET A 241 -22.45 -6.19 7.60
CA MET A 241 -21.91 -5.41 6.47
C MET A 241 -21.79 -6.21 5.21
N LEU A 242 -21.24 -7.44 5.26
CA LEU A 242 -20.85 -8.22 4.07
C LEU A 242 -21.84 -9.34 3.74
N GLY A 243 -22.63 -9.81 4.70
CA GLY A 243 -23.58 -10.89 4.47
C GLY A 243 -24.71 -10.48 3.52
N GLY A 244 -25.15 -11.40 2.67
CA GLY A 244 -26.28 -11.22 1.78
C GLY A 244 -27.54 -11.90 2.32
N THR A 245 -27.64 -13.23 2.14
CA THR A 245 -28.71 -14.03 2.68
C THR A 245 -28.50 -14.36 4.15
N ASP A 246 -29.58 -14.71 4.86
CA ASP A 246 -29.50 -15.10 6.29
C ASP A 246 -28.51 -16.27 6.53
N THR A 247 -28.39 -17.19 5.58
CA THR A 247 -27.43 -18.28 5.64
C THR A 247 -25.98 -17.76 5.54
N GLN A 248 -25.70 -16.85 4.60
CA GLN A 248 -24.39 -16.26 4.42
C GLN A 248 -24.00 -15.42 5.64
N VAL A 249 -24.93 -14.68 6.22
CA VAL A 249 -24.73 -13.93 7.47
C VAL A 249 -24.28 -14.86 8.60
N ARG A 250 -24.99 -15.98 8.83
CA ARG A 250 -24.63 -16.96 9.88
C ARG A 250 -23.27 -17.60 9.64
N GLN A 251 -22.99 -17.99 8.41
CA GLN A 251 -21.71 -18.59 8.04
C GLN A 251 -20.54 -17.62 8.29
N LEU A 252 -20.68 -16.38 7.82
CA LEU A 252 -19.66 -15.36 7.99
C LEU A 252 -19.47 -14.99 9.46
N HIS A 253 -20.57 -14.87 10.21
CA HIS A 253 -20.52 -14.62 11.65
C HIS A 253 -19.73 -15.70 12.40
N GLN A 254 -20.05 -16.98 12.17
CA GLN A 254 -19.32 -18.08 12.78
C GLN A 254 -17.84 -18.07 12.41
N LYS A 255 -17.54 -17.82 11.15
CA LYS A 255 -16.17 -17.74 10.65
C LYS A 255 -15.34 -16.66 11.33
N VAL A 256 -15.89 -15.46 11.50
CA VAL A 256 -15.19 -14.38 12.22
C VAL A 256 -14.97 -14.74 13.69
N LEU A 257 -15.91 -15.46 14.30
CA LEU A 257 -15.72 -15.98 15.67
C LEU A 257 -14.56 -17.00 15.74
N ASP A 258 -14.45 -17.87 14.74
CA ASP A 258 -13.35 -18.84 14.66
C ASP A 258 -11.99 -18.15 14.44
N PHE A 259 -11.92 -17.13 13.61
CA PHE A 259 -10.72 -16.32 13.42
C PHE A 259 -10.25 -15.66 14.73
N TYR A 260 -11.16 -15.13 15.52
CA TYR A 260 -10.80 -14.59 16.83
C TYR A 260 -10.30 -15.65 17.81
N ARG A 261 -10.83 -16.88 17.71
CA ARG A 261 -10.33 -18.00 18.49
C ARG A 261 -8.89 -18.34 18.09
N PHE A 262 -8.61 -18.51 16.80
CA PHE A 262 -7.27 -18.79 16.27
C PHE A 262 -6.25 -17.74 16.69
N ARG A 263 -6.60 -16.43 16.54
CA ARG A 263 -5.76 -15.34 17.03
C ARG A 263 -5.46 -15.46 18.53
N SER A 264 -6.47 -15.76 19.33
CA SER A 264 -6.31 -15.86 20.79
C SER A 264 -5.43 -17.05 21.19
N GLU A 265 -5.54 -18.15 20.49
CA GLU A 265 -4.71 -19.36 20.67
C GLU A 265 -3.26 -19.03 20.28
N SER A 266 -3.04 -18.44 19.12
CA SER A 266 -1.72 -18.04 18.63
C SER A 266 -0.99 -17.10 19.62
N LEU A 267 -1.69 -16.08 20.12
CA LEU A 267 -1.11 -15.09 21.04
C LEU A 267 -0.80 -15.65 22.44
N ARG A 268 -1.60 -16.62 22.94
CA ARG A 268 -1.43 -17.17 24.29
C ARG A 268 -0.44 -18.32 24.35
N GLU A 269 -0.45 -19.17 23.34
CA GLU A 269 0.25 -20.46 23.33
C GLU A 269 1.48 -20.40 22.45
N GLY A 270 1.66 -19.34 21.66
CA GLY A 270 2.68 -19.25 20.61
C GLY A 270 2.44 -20.27 19.50
N ASP A 271 1.26 -20.92 19.50
CA ASP A 271 0.88 -21.93 18.53
C ASP A 271 -0.02 -21.32 17.43
N GLY A 272 0.58 -20.97 16.31
CA GLY A 272 -0.12 -20.54 15.10
C GLY A 272 -0.54 -21.70 14.17
N SER A 273 -0.40 -22.97 14.62
CA SER A 273 -0.65 -24.16 13.76
C SER A 273 -2.08 -24.26 13.23
N ASN A 274 -3.03 -23.63 13.92
CA ASN A 274 -4.44 -23.56 13.50
C ASN A 274 -4.69 -22.51 12.43
N ILE A 275 -3.72 -21.65 12.10
CA ILE A 275 -3.85 -20.62 11.07
C ILE A 275 -3.15 -21.13 9.82
N THR A 276 -3.93 -21.61 8.87
CA THR A 276 -3.42 -22.04 7.56
C THR A 276 -3.38 -20.89 6.56
N GLY A 277 -2.69 -21.09 5.45
CA GLY A 277 -2.70 -20.12 4.35
C GLY A 277 -4.11 -19.84 3.80
N SER A 278 -5.04 -20.82 3.91
CA SER A 278 -6.43 -20.65 3.49
C SER A 278 -7.20 -19.70 4.41
N GLU A 279 -7.07 -19.86 5.74
CA GLU A 279 -7.68 -18.95 6.71
C GLU A 279 -7.12 -17.53 6.60
N LEU A 280 -5.80 -17.40 6.40
CA LEU A 280 -5.17 -16.12 6.17
C LEU A 280 -5.73 -15.41 4.93
N HIS A 281 -5.81 -16.13 3.81
CA HIS A 281 -6.33 -15.57 2.55
C HIS A 281 -7.81 -15.20 2.66
N GLU A 282 -8.58 -15.97 3.37
CA GLU A 282 -10.00 -15.68 3.59
C GLU A 282 -10.19 -14.44 4.48
N LEU A 283 -9.43 -14.31 5.56
CA LEU A 283 -9.45 -13.11 6.40
C LEU A 283 -8.96 -11.88 5.63
N GLU A 284 -7.93 -12.03 4.79
CA GLU A 284 -7.46 -11.01 3.86
C GLU A 284 -8.61 -10.50 2.97
N ASN A 285 -9.37 -11.41 2.35
CA ASN A 285 -10.48 -11.05 1.47
C ASN A 285 -11.62 -10.37 2.22
N ILE A 286 -11.96 -10.83 3.42
CA ILE A 286 -12.95 -10.19 4.27
C ILE A 286 -12.50 -8.76 4.63
N THR A 287 -11.26 -8.59 5.03
CA THR A 287 -10.69 -7.29 5.40
C THR A 287 -10.73 -6.33 4.20
N ARG A 288 -10.32 -6.80 3.03
CA ARG A 288 -10.36 -6.03 1.78
C ARG A 288 -11.78 -5.55 1.45
N GLU A 289 -12.77 -6.41 1.55
CA GLU A 289 -14.16 -6.04 1.25
C GLU A 289 -14.75 -5.07 2.29
N VAL A 290 -14.37 -5.18 3.56
CA VAL A 290 -14.72 -4.19 4.59
C VAL A 290 -14.11 -2.82 4.26
N LEU A 291 -12.81 -2.78 3.94
CA LEU A 291 -12.11 -1.54 3.59
C LEU A 291 -12.70 -0.90 2.34
N LYS A 292 -13.05 -1.67 1.31
CA LYS A 292 -13.75 -1.14 0.11
C LYS A 292 -15.04 -0.42 0.47
N ARG A 293 -15.88 -1.04 1.32
CA ARG A 293 -17.15 -0.45 1.73
C ARG A 293 -16.95 0.81 2.58
N CYS A 294 -15.95 0.79 3.45
CA CYS A 294 -15.61 1.97 4.24
C CYS A 294 -15.06 3.11 3.37
N LEU A 295 -14.18 2.82 2.39
CA LEU A 295 -13.71 3.81 1.42
C LEU A 295 -14.86 4.43 0.61
N ALA A 296 -15.79 3.61 0.14
CA ALA A 296 -16.97 4.10 -0.57
C ALA A 296 -17.81 5.05 0.32
N ARG A 297 -17.93 4.75 1.61
CA ARG A 297 -18.60 5.64 2.57
C ARG A 297 -17.79 6.93 2.77
N CYS A 298 -16.47 6.85 2.96
CA CYS A 298 -15.60 8.02 3.08
C CYS A 298 -15.77 8.97 1.87
N LYS A 299 -15.74 8.43 0.65
CA LYS A 299 -15.96 9.22 -0.58
C LYS A 299 -17.31 9.94 -0.56
N THR A 300 -18.39 9.21 -0.22
CA THR A 300 -19.75 9.77 -0.22
C THR A 300 -19.87 10.89 0.80
N GLU A 301 -19.44 10.66 2.03
CA GLU A 301 -19.55 11.63 3.11
C GLU A 301 -18.64 12.85 2.88
N PHE A 302 -17.40 12.63 2.43
CA PHE A 302 -16.47 13.70 2.09
C PHE A 302 -17.01 14.59 0.97
N SER A 303 -17.61 14.01 -0.06
CA SER A 303 -18.23 14.77 -1.16
C SER A 303 -19.36 15.67 -0.68
N SER A 304 -20.04 15.30 0.41
CA SER A 304 -21.13 16.06 1.01
C SER A 304 -20.63 17.05 2.06
N ASN A 305 -19.56 16.74 2.76
CA ASN A 305 -18.93 17.55 3.79
C ASN A 305 -17.40 17.40 3.78
N PRO A 306 -16.66 18.30 3.11
CA PRO A 306 -15.20 18.22 3.00
C PRO A 306 -14.43 18.38 4.33
N SER A 307 -15.07 18.79 5.40
CA SER A 307 -14.47 18.89 6.74
C SER A 307 -14.76 17.68 7.65
N ILE A 308 -15.44 16.66 7.13
CA ILE A 308 -15.78 15.46 7.90
C ILE A 308 -14.54 14.69 8.31
N THR A 309 -14.55 14.18 9.53
CA THR A 309 -13.46 13.36 10.08
C THR A 309 -13.75 11.87 9.96
N TRP A 310 -12.70 11.04 9.98
CA TRP A 310 -12.87 9.58 10.07
C TRP A 310 -13.71 9.16 11.29
N SER A 311 -13.53 9.82 12.43
CA SER A 311 -14.30 9.50 13.64
C SER A 311 -15.81 9.68 13.44
N GLU A 312 -16.22 10.73 12.72
CA GLU A 312 -17.63 10.98 12.42
C GLU A 312 -18.18 9.94 11.44
N ILE A 313 -17.44 9.65 10.34
CA ILE A 313 -17.82 8.61 9.37
C ILE A 313 -17.91 7.24 10.05
N LYS A 314 -16.93 6.90 10.87
CA LYS A 314 -16.90 5.65 11.64
C LYS A 314 -18.13 5.53 12.54
N ASN A 315 -18.53 6.60 13.23
CA ASN A 315 -19.72 6.61 14.04
C ASN A 315 -21.02 6.41 13.21
N MET A 316 -21.09 7.01 12.01
CA MET A 316 -22.20 6.79 11.08
C MET A 316 -22.27 5.32 10.66
N ILE A 317 -21.15 4.75 10.21
CA ILE A 317 -21.07 3.32 9.84
C ILE A 317 -21.50 2.43 11.03
N MET A 318 -21.01 2.72 12.23
CA MET A 318 -21.34 1.94 13.41
C MET A 318 -22.82 2.01 13.78
N ASN A 319 -23.45 3.19 13.66
CA ASN A 319 -24.88 3.34 13.90
C ASN A 319 -25.72 2.58 12.87
N ASP A 320 -25.38 2.66 11.59
CA ASP A 320 -26.04 1.90 10.54
C ASP A 320 -25.93 0.38 10.79
N LEU A 321 -24.75 -0.08 11.20
CA LEU A 321 -24.52 -1.50 11.53
C LEU A 321 -25.26 -1.94 12.78
N ILE A 322 -25.42 -1.10 13.79
CA ILE A 322 -26.25 -1.41 14.98
C ILE A 322 -27.69 -1.68 14.57
N VAL A 323 -28.26 -0.86 13.70
CA VAL A 323 -29.63 -1.04 13.18
C VAL A 323 -29.74 -2.37 12.43
N GLN A 324 -28.78 -2.67 11.53
CA GLN A 324 -28.77 -3.91 10.76
C GLN A 324 -28.61 -5.14 11.67
N VAL A 325 -27.67 -5.12 12.62
CA VAL A 325 -27.45 -6.20 13.61
C VAL A 325 -28.70 -6.44 14.44
N THR A 326 -29.37 -5.38 14.88
CA THR A 326 -30.63 -5.48 15.65
C THR A 326 -31.73 -6.16 14.81
N SER A 327 -31.85 -5.77 13.55
CA SER A 327 -32.81 -6.41 12.62
C SER A 327 -32.50 -7.90 12.42
N LEU A 328 -31.22 -8.27 12.24
CA LEU A 328 -30.79 -9.66 12.10
C LEU A 328 -31.07 -10.50 13.35
N LYS A 329 -30.84 -9.93 14.55
CA LYS A 329 -31.16 -10.58 15.84
C LYS A 329 -32.66 -10.80 16.00
N ASN A 330 -33.47 -9.80 15.68
CA ASN A 330 -34.93 -9.92 15.76
C ASN A 330 -35.50 -10.98 14.83
N ARG A 331 -34.80 -11.32 13.74
CA ARG A 331 -35.14 -12.41 12.83
C ARG A 331 -34.53 -13.76 13.25
N GLY A 332 -33.77 -13.84 14.33
CA GLY A 332 -33.07 -15.05 14.78
C GLY A 332 -31.92 -15.48 13.85
N VAL A 333 -31.29 -14.54 13.16
CA VAL A 333 -30.18 -14.80 12.24
C VAL A 333 -28.83 -14.72 12.97
N LEU A 334 -28.67 -13.78 13.93
CA LEU A 334 -27.52 -13.58 14.81
C LEU A 334 -27.83 -13.86 16.26
#